data_83d4d17587812da0385cc2e924a35868
#
_entry.id   83d4d17587812da0385cc2e924a35868
#
_cell.length_a   1.000
_cell.length_b   1.000
_cell.length_c   1.000
_cell.angle_alpha   90.00
_cell.angle_beta   90.00
_cell.angle_gamma   90.00
#
_symmetry.space_group_name_H-M   'P 1'
#
loop_
_entity.id
_entity.type
_entity.pdbx_description
1 polymer ?
#
loop_
_entity_poly.entity_id
_entity_poly.type
_entity_poly.pdbx_seq_one_letter_code
_entity_poly.pdbx_strand_id
1 'polypeptide(L)'
;MRLWESVGLVTPARSAGRYRLYTPDLLNMLKRIKYLRDVKRLNVPGIKQALAGSLPAKATAEGRPTPDLGEKLRRMRKKCRLTITEAAERAQISAGFLSTIELSHANPSVATIYRLAAAYGTTVLELYELPVQSSRVIQPRNRKSLETKSGVRMELLSTGTKMLESMLIRVPPGTGSDGAYMHQGEDFLYMLQGTLEIWLDEVECHVLQEGDSFWFESNRGHRWFNPTKKPTVILWVNTPPTF
;
A
#
# COMPACT_ATOMS: atom_id res chain seq x y z
N MET A 1 -24.25 -19.19 -2.48
CA MET A 1 -23.16 -19.94 -3.15
C MET A 1 -23.64 -20.74 -4.38
N ARG A 2 -24.70 -21.51 -4.30
CA ARG A 2 -25.27 -22.24 -5.47
C ARG A 2 -25.57 -21.32 -6.67
N LEU A 3 -26.04 -20.11 -6.41
CA LEU A 3 -26.29 -19.09 -7.44
C LEU A 3 -25.01 -18.67 -8.17
N TRP A 4 -23.89 -18.52 -7.48
CA TRP A 4 -22.63 -18.10 -8.12
C TRP A 4 -21.98 -19.21 -8.96
N GLU A 5 -22.23 -20.45 -8.59
CA GLU A 5 -21.86 -21.63 -9.39
C GLU A 5 -22.74 -21.71 -10.66
N SER A 6 -24.07 -21.52 -10.54
CA SER A 6 -24.99 -21.57 -11.68
C SER A 6 -24.78 -20.47 -12.71
N VAL A 7 -24.33 -19.28 -12.28
CA VAL A 7 -23.99 -18.16 -13.18
C VAL A 7 -22.53 -18.16 -13.64
N GLY A 8 -21.75 -19.21 -13.29
CA GLY A 8 -20.37 -19.40 -13.75
C GLY A 8 -19.38 -18.38 -13.17
N LEU A 9 -19.60 -17.88 -11.94
CA LEU A 9 -18.66 -17.05 -11.22
C LEU A 9 -17.61 -17.85 -10.44
N VAL A 10 -17.97 -19.10 -10.04
CA VAL A 10 -17.08 -20.02 -9.32
C VAL A 10 -17.31 -21.46 -9.77
N THR A 11 -16.24 -22.24 -9.78
CA THR A 11 -16.29 -23.67 -10.13
C THR A 11 -15.55 -24.47 -9.06
N PRO A 12 -16.23 -24.85 -7.95
CA PRO A 12 -15.61 -25.64 -6.90
C PRO A 12 -15.26 -27.04 -7.38
N ALA A 13 -14.08 -27.53 -7.01
CA ALA A 13 -13.71 -28.92 -7.21
C ALA A 13 -14.64 -29.84 -6.38
N ARG A 14 -14.79 -31.11 -6.79
CA ARG A 14 -15.61 -32.08 -6.07
C ARG A 14 -14.73 -33.21 -5.56
N SER A 15 -15.00 -33.67 -4.34
CA SER A 15 -14.40 -34.89 -3.78
C SER A 15 -14.93 -36.13 -4.48
N ALA A 16 -14.31 -37.29 -4.24
CA ALA A 16 -14.79 -38.58 -4.71
C ALA A 16 -16.25 -38.86 -4.29
N GLY A 17 -16.70 -38.34 -3.14
CA GLY A 17 -18.08 -38.39 -2.66
C GLY A 17 -18.99 -37.26 -3.19
N ARG A 18 -18.59 -36.53 -4.27
CA ARG A 18 -19.32 -35.42 -4.90
C ARG A 18 -19.59 -34.20 -4.01
N TYR A 19 -18.92 -34.07 -2.84
CA TYR A 19 -18.99 -32.88 -2.01
C TYR A 19 -18.12 -31.77 -2.61
N ARG A 20 -18.56 -30.48 -2.45
CA ARG A 20 -17.82 -29.30 -2.90
C ARG A 20 -16.58 -29.10 -2.05
N LEU A 21 -15.42 -29.00 -2.67
CA LEU A 21 -14.17 -28.67 -2.03
C LEU A 21 -13.87 -27.16 -2.23
N TYR A 22 -13.61 -26.47 -1.14
CA TYR A 22 -13.30 -25.04 -1.14
C TYR A 22 -11.81 -24.87 -0.83
N THR A 23 -11.03 -24.62 -1.85
CA THR A 23 -9.61 -24.27 -1.70
C THR A 23 -9.48 -22.86 -1.13
N PRO A 24 -8.32 -22.50 -0.51
CA PRO A 24 -8.04 -21.13 -0.06
C PRO A 24 -8.26 -20.09 -1.16
N ASP A 25 -7.84 -20.38 -2.40
CA ASP A 25 -8.02 -19.51 -3.56
C ASP A 25 -9.49 -19.29 -3.91
N LEU A 26 -10.28 -20.37 -3.88
CA LEU A 26 -11.72 -20.27 -4.11
C LEU A 26 -12.42 -19.48 -3.01
N LEU A 27 -11.99 -19.61 -1.76
CA LEU A 27 -12.51 -18.82 -0.65
C LEU A 27 -12.18 -17.32 -0.82
N ASN A 28 -10.98 -16.98 -1.27
CA ASN A 28 -10.60 -15.62 -1.58
C ASN A 28 -11.41 -15.04 -2.74
N MET A 29 -11.64 -15.83 -3.80
CA MET A 29 -12.52 -15.44 -4.91
C MET A 29 -13.95 -15.20 -4.44
N LEU A 30 -14.50 -16.04 -3.58
CA LEU A 30 -15.84 -15.87 -3.01
C LEU A 30 -15.96 -14.57 -2.19
N LYS A 31 -14.95 -14.25 -1.37
CA LYS A 31 -14.88 -12.98 -0.62
C LYS A 31 -14.86 -11.77 -1.57
N ARG A 32 -14.09 -11.85 -2.65
CA ARG A 32 -14.00 -10.82 -3.67
C ARG A 32 -15.32 -10.61 -4.41
N ILE A 33 -16.00 -11.70 -4.82
CA ILE A 33 -17.33 -11.64 -5.45
C ILE A 33 -18.33 -10.97 -4.50
N LYS A 34 -18.32 -11.34 -3.21
CA LYS A 34 -19.17 -10.74 -2.19
C LYS A 34 -18.92 -9.24 -2.08
N TYR A 35 -17.66 -8.82 -2.03
CA TYR A 35 -17.28 -7.39 -2.00
C TYR A 35 -17.78 -6.62 -3.25
N LEU A 36 -17.56 -7.18 -4.45
CA LEU A 36 -18.00 -6.55 -5.71
C LEU A 36 -19.52 -6.41 -5.77
N ARG A 37 -20.26 -7.38 -5.24
CA ARG A 37 -21.73 -7.33 -5.15
C ARG A 37 -22.22 -6.36 -4.08
N ASP A 38 -21.74 -6.50 -2.84
CA ASP A 38 -22.35 -5.84 -1.67
C ASP A 38 -21.87 -4.39 -1.49
N VAL A 39 -20.60 -4.13 -1.80
CA VAL A 39 -19.96 -2.81 -1.64
C VAL A 39 -19.96 -2.03 -2.96
N LYS A 40 -19.51 -2.67 -4.05
CA LYS A 40 -19.45 -2.02 -5.36
C LYS A 40 -20.78 -2.06 -6.14
N ARG A 41 -21.80 -2.76 -5.62
CA ARG A 41 -23.14 -2.88 -6.20
C ARG A 41 -23.14 -3.36 -7.66
N LEU A 42 -22.13 -4.15 -8.06
CA LEU A 42 -22.03 -4.68 -9.41
C LEU A 42 -23.02 -5.84 -9.62
N ASN A 43 -23.62 -5.88 -10.81
CA ASN A 43 -24.39 -7.04 -11.27
C ASN A 43 -23.46 -8.17 -11.75
N VAL A 44 -24.01 -9.36 -12.04
CA VAL A 44 -23.22 -10.54 -12.42
C VAL A 44 -22.30 -10.30 -13.62
N PRO A 45 -22.75 -9.65 -14.75
CA PRO A 45 -21.84 -9.28 -15.84
C PRO A 45 -20.68 -8.36 -15.39
N GLY A 46 -20.96 -7.33 -14.59
CA GLY A 46 -19.95 -6.42 -14.07
C GLY A 46 -18.94 -7.12 -13.16
N ILE A 47 -19.40 -8.09 -12.34
CA ILE A 47 -18.52 -8.93 -11.52
C ILE A 47 -17.63 -9.82 -12.41
N LYS A 48 -18.19 -10.43 -13.46
CA LYS A 48 -17.40 -11.23 -14.42
C LYS A 48 -16.32 -10.40 -15.10
N GLN A 49 -16.65 -9.19 -15.55
CA GLN A 49 -15.70 -8.27 -16.17
C GLN A 49 -14.61 -7.83 -15.18
N ALA A 50 -14.97 -7.51 -13.93
CA ALA A 50 -14.02 -7.13 -12.89
C ALA A 50 -13.10 -8.29 -12.47
N LEU A 51 -13.57 -9.53 -12.59
CA LEU A 51 -12.76 -10.73 -12.34
C LEU A 51 -11.88 -11.09 -13.54
N ALA A 52 -12.37 -10.94 -14.78
CA ALA A 52 -11.60 -11.19 -16.00
C ALA A 52 -10.44 -10.22 -16.22
N GLY A 53 -10.60 -8.95 -15.83
CA GLY A 53 -9.52 -7.95 -15.84
C GLY A 53 -8.44 -8.16 -14.78
N SER A 54 -8.52 -9.24 -14.02
CA SER A 54 -7.63 -9.58 -12.89
C SER A 54 -6.96 -10.94 -13.04
N LEU A 55 -6.83 -11.46 -14.26
CA LEU A 55 -5.95 -12.61 -14.50
C LEU A 55 -4.51 -12.14 -14.26
N PRO A 56 -3.77 -12.75 -13.31
CA PRO A 56 -2.38 -12.39 -13.13
C PRO A 56 -1.62 -12.76 -14.40
N ALA A 57 -0.91 -11.79 -14.97
CA ALA A 57 0.14 -12.10 -15.91
C ALA A 57 1.06 -13.11 -15.24
N LYS A 58 1.35 -14.23 -15.92
CA LYS A 58 2.30 -15.26 -15.49
C LYS A 58 3.58 -14.60 -14.98
N ALA A 59 3.77 -14.60 -13.67
CA ALA A 59 5.03 -14.19 -13.06
C ALA A 59 6.05 -15.30 -13.32
N THR A 60 6.95 -15.05 -14.27
CA THR A 60 8.26 -15.70 -14.32
C THR A 60 9.23 -14.80 -13.57
N ALA A 61 9.48 -15.13 -12.32
CA ALA A 61 10.75 -14.80 -11.64
C ALA A 61 10.78 -15.58 -10.32
N GLU A 62 11.69 -16.52 -10.25
CA GLU A 62 12.13 -17.15 -9.03
C GLU A 62 12.73 -16.07 -8.11
N GLY A 63 11.97 -15.66 -7.11
CA GLY A 63 12.41 -14.81 -6.02
C GLY A 63 11.79 -15.33 -4.74
N ARG A 64 12.59 -15.54 -3.68
CA ARG A 64 12.10 -15.88 -2.35
C ARG A 64 10.91 -14.97 -2.02
N PRO A 65 9.78 -15.51 -1.48
CA PRO A 65 8.66 -14.68 -1.10
C PRO A 65 9.16 -13.60 -0.13
N THR A 66 9.08 -12.35 -0.55
CA THR A 66 9.26 -11.22 0.39
C THR A 66 8.19 -11.38 1.46
N PRO A 67 8.53 -11.34 2.76
CA PRO A 67 7.54 -11.41 3.81
C PRO A 67 6.46 -10.36 3.53
N ASP A 68 5.21 -10.80 3.54
CA ASP A 68 4.05 -9.97 3.33
C ASP A 68 4.05 -8.80 4.33
N LEU A 69 3.69 -7.60 3.87
CA LEU A 69 3.63 -6.39 4.70
C LEU A 69 2.80 -6.61 5.97
N GLY A 70 1.70 -7.35 5.89
CA GLY A 70 0.86 -7.67 7.03
C GLY A 70 1.58 -8.48 8.10
N GLU A 71 2.34 -9.50 7.69
CA GLU A 71 3.15 -10.30 8.61
C GLU A 71 4.27 -9.48 9.27
N LYS A 72 4.88 -8.56 8.52
CA LYS A 72 5.90 -7.63 9.04
C LYS A 72 5.31 -6.72 10.11
N LEU A 73 4.20 -6.07 9.81
CA LEU A 73 3.49 -5.19 10.74
C LEU A 73 3.12 -5.95 12.03
N ARG A 74 2.63 -7.19 11.91
CA ARG A 74 2.32 -8.05 13.05
C ARG A 74 3.56 -8.36 13.89
N ARG A 75 4.69 -8.67 13.26
CA ARG A 75 5.97 -8.91 13.96
C ARG A 75 6.44 -7.67 14.70
N MET A 76 6.37 -6.50 14.07
CA MET A 76 6.75 -5.22 14.68
C MET A 76 5.87 -4.88 15.87
N ARG A 77 4.55 -4.98 15.73
CA ARG A 77 3.61 -4.79 16.85
C ARG A 77 3.98 -5.68 18.06
N LYS A 78 4.22 -6.98 17.80
CA LYS A 78 4.61 -7.93 18.88
C LYS A 78 5.95 -7.57 19.50
N LYS A 79 6.93 -7.11 18.70
CA LYS A 79 8.23 -6.64 19.20
C LYS A 79 8.06 -5.45 20.15
N CYS A 80 7.12 -4.55 19.84
CA CYS A 80 6.74 -3.41 20.67
C CYS A 80 5.84 -3.81 21.86
N ARG A 81 5.48 -5.09 22.00
CA ARG A 81 4.58 -5.61 23.05
C ARG A 81 3.20 -4.94 23.06
N LEU A 82 2.73 -4.48 21.91
CA LEU A 82 1.41 -3.84 21.76
C LEU A 82 0.34 -4.88 21.43
N THR A 83 -0.81 -4.72 22.04
CA THR A 83 -2.05 -5.39 21.61
C THR A 83 -2.52 -4.80 20.27
N ILE A 84 -3.44 -5.49 19.60
CA ILE A 84 -4.07 -4.96 18.37
C ILE A 84 -4.81 -3.64 18.67
N THR A 85 -5.51 -3.55 19.79
CA THR A 85 -6.28 -2.37 20.18
C THR A 85 -5.36 -1.17 20.42
N GLU A 86 -4.32 -1.32 21.24
CA GLU A 86 -3.36 -0.24 21.52
C GLU A 86 -2.65 0.25 20.26
N ALA A 87 -2.24 -0.66 19.38
CA ALA A 87 -1.58 -0.29 18.14
C ALA A 87 -2.54 0.43 17.18
N ALA A 88 -3.79 0.00 17.11
CA ALA A 88 -4.82 0.61 16.29
C ALA A 88 -5.17 2.03 16.78
N GLU A 89 -5.31 2.22 18.11
CA GLU A 89 -5.51 3.55 18.72
C GLU A 89 -4.37 4.51 18.37
N ARG A 90 -3.11 4.08 18.57
CA ARG A 90 -1.93 4.90 18.25
C ARG A 90 -1.87 5.28 16.77
N ALA A 91 -2.24 4.35 15.89
CA ALA A 91 -2.27 4.57 14.44
C ALA A 91 -3.57 5.26 13.96
N GLN A 92 -4.51 5.57 14.86
CA GLN A 92 -5.80 6.20 14.54
C GLN A 92 -6.61 5.42 13.49
N ILE A 93 -6.64 4.08 13.64
CA ILE A 93 -7.44 3.17 12.81
C ILE A 93 -8.25 2.23 13.70
N SER A 94 -9.22 1.51 13.13
CA SER A 94 -9.94 0.49 13.90
C SER A 94 -9.10 -0.77 14.13
N ALA A 95 -9.27 -1.44 15.28
CA ALA A 95 -8.61 -2.71 15.58
C ALA A 95 -8.96 -3.81 14.55
N GLY A 96 -10.20 -3.81 14.03
CA GLY A 96 -10.63 -4.71 12.98
C GLY A 96 -9.91 -4.46 11.65
N PHE A 97 -9.67 -3.20 11.30
CA PHE A 97 -8.90 -2.86 10.10
C PHE A 97 -7.43 -3.25 10.23
N LEU A 98 -6.80 -2.98 11.39
CA LEU A 98 -5.42 -3.45 11.64
C LEU A 98 -5.32 -4.97 11.55
N SER A 99 -6.28 -5.70 12.13
CA SER A 99 -6.32 -7.16 12.02
C SER A 99 -6.40 -7.65 10.57
N THR A 100 -7.21 -7.00 9.73
CA THR A 100 -7.31 -7.32 8.30
C THR A 100 -6.02 -7.05 7.54
N ILE A 101 -5.30 -5.98 7.89
CA ILE A 101 -3.97 -5.70 7.31
C ILE A 101 -2.96 -6.78 7.73
N GLU A 102 -2.88 -7.10 9.03
CA GLU A 102 -1.93 -8.10 9.55
C GLU A 102 -2.17 -9.52 9.00
N LEU A 103 -3.39 -9.81 8.58
CA LEU A 103 -3.77 -11.07 7.92
C LEU A 103 -3.62 -10.98 6.38
N SER A 104 -3.09 -9.89 5.85
CA SER A 104 -2.92 -9.65 4.42
C SER A 104 -4.22 -9.71 3.61
N HIS A 105 -5.34 -9.44 4.28
CA HIS A 105 -6.64 -9.35 3.65
C HIS A 105 -6.98 -7.94 3.16
N ALA A 106 -6.18 -6.94 3.56
CA ALA A 106 -6.28 -5.56 3.09
C ALA A 106 -4.88 -4.95 3.00
N ASN A 107 -4.63 -4.17 1.97
CA ASN A 107 -3.44 -3.35 1.87
C ASN A 107 -3.74 -1.97 2.49
N PRO A 108 -2.87 -1.45 3.35
CA PRO A 108 -3.01 -0.12 3.92
C PRO A 108 -2.77 0.97 2.86
N SER A 109 -3.30 2.16 3.11
CA SER A 109 -2.94 3.38 2.38
C SER A 109 -1.56 3.89 2.81
N VAL A 110 -1.00 4.85 2.05
CA VAL A 110 0.27 5.50 2.41
C VAL A 110 0.16 6.09 3.82
N ALA A 111 -0.88 6.89 4.09
CA ALA A 111 -1.10 7.50 5.40
C ALA A 111 -1.18 6.46 6.53
N THR A 112 -1.83 5.31 6.27
CA THR A 112 -1.92 4.22 7.26
C THR A 112 -0.56 3.59 7.53
N ILE A 113 0.29 3.42 6.50
CA ILE A 113 1.65 2.88 6.64
C ILE A 113 2.49 3.79 7.54
N TYR A 114 2.48 5.11 7.29
CA TYR A 114 3.22 6.08 8.09
C TYR A 114 2.73 6.12 9.55
N ARG A 115 1.40 6.14 9.77
CA ARG A 115 0.83 6.11 11.13
C ARG A 115 1.15 4.83 11.89
N LEU A 116 1.19 3.67 11.23
CA LEU A 116 1.60 2.41 11.85
C LEU A 116 3.09 2.41 12.16
N ALA A 117 3.95 2.91 11.27
CA ALA A 117 5.37 3.05 11.53
C ALA A 117 5.61 3.94 12.77
N ALA A 118 4.96 5.10 12.84
CA ALA A 118 5.01 5.98 14.01
C ALA A 118 4.51 5.30 15.30
N ALA A 119 3.38 4.57 15.23
CA ALA A 119 2.82 3.84 16.37
C ALA A 119 3.77 2.77 16.93
N TYR A 120 4.60 2.19 16.08
CA TYR A 120 5.60 1.18 16.45
C TYR A 120 6.97 1.77 16.81
N GLY A 121 7.15 3.10 16.68
CA GLY A 121 8.45 3.76 16.89
C GLY A 121 9.49 3.27 15.88
N THR A 122 9.08 3.05 14.64
CA THR A 122 9.90 2.52 13.55
C THR A 122 9.78 3.39 12.31
N THR A 123 10.63 3.18 11.33
CA THR A 123 10.57 3.87 10.05
C THR A 123 9.79 3.07 9.01
N VAL A 124 9.25 3.75 8.00
CA VAL A 124 8.71 3.08 6.81
C VAL A 124 9.81 2.25 6.13
N LEU A 125 11.07 2.69 6.19
CA LEU A 125 12.24 1.96 5.69
C LEU A 125 12.39 0.57 6.32
N GLU A 126 12.18 0.43 7.62
CA GLU A 126 12.29 -0.86 8.30
C GLU A 126 11.22 -1.87 7.82
N LEU A 127 10.10 -1.38 7.29
CA LEU A 127 9.09 -2.22 6.68
C LEU A 127 9.56 -2.88 5.37
N TYR A 128 10.58 -2.33 4.72
CA TYR A 128 11.15 -2.90 3.49
C TYR A 128 12.08 -4.09 3.73
N GLU A 129 12.50 -4.38 5.00
CA GLU A 129 13.48 -5.43 5.35
C GLU A 129 14.70 -5.38 4.42
N LEU A 130 15.48 -4.32 4.55
CA LEU A 130 16.66 -4.14 3.72
C LEU A 130 17.78 -5.07 4.16
N PRO A 131 18.31 -5.95 3.30
CA PRO A 131 19.63 -6.51 3.53
C PRO A 131 20.62 -5.34 3.59
N VAL A 132 21.59 -5.40 4.50
CA VAL A 132 22.69 -4.44 4.55
C VAL A 132 23.39 -4.48 3.19
N GLN A 133 23.05 -3.55 2.29
CA GLN A 133 23.69 -3.45 0.99
C GLN A 133 25.00 -2.68 1.17
N SER A 134 26.09 -3.31 0.76
CA SER A 134 27.42 -2.67 0.74
C SER A 134 27.58 -1.66 -0.41
N SER A 135 26.68 -1.71 -1.40
CA SER A 135 26.75 -0.83 -2.58
C SER A 135 26.01 0.47 -2.38
N ARG A 136 26.66 1.59 -2.69
CA ARG A 136 26.03 2.92 -2.74
C ARG A 136 25.20 3.13 -4.02
N VAL A 137 25.35 2.24 -5.02
CA VAL A 137 24.57 2.30 -6.26
C VAL A 137 23.42 1.31 -6.17
N ILE A 138 22.19 1.79 -6.32
CA ILE A 138 20.97 0.99 -6.36
C ILE A 138 20.40 1.06 -7.78
N GLN A 139 20.55 -0.02 -8.52
CA GLN A 139 19.99 -0.13 -9.86
C GLN A 139 18.46 -0.29 -9.79
N PRO A 140 17.69 0.16 -10.79
CA PRO A 140 16.21 0.08 -10.78
C PRO A 140 15.68 -1.33 -10.48
N ARG A 141 16.29 -2.38 -11.04
CA ARG A 141 15.90 -3.78 -10.82
C ARG A 141 16.09 -4.27 -9.37
N ASN A 142 16.90 -3.57 -8.57
CA ASN A 142 17.24 -3.93 -7.20
C ASN A 142 16.52 -3.05 -6.17
N ARG A 143 15.70 -2.10 -6.62
CA ARG A 143 14.92 -1.24 -5.72
C ARG A 143 13.90 -2.05 -4.95
N LYS A 144 13.80 -1.81 -3.67
CA LYS A 144 12.70 -2.32 -2.86
C LYS A 144 11.49 -1.42 -3.06
N SER A 145 10.32 -2.01 -3.12
CA SER A 145 9.07 -1.26 -3.32
C SER A 145 7.97 -1.73 -2.40
N LEU A 146 7.12 -0.80 -2.00
CA LEU A 146 5.81 -1.05 -1.41
C LEU A 146 4.74 -0.58 -2.39
N GLU A 147 3.64 -1.30 -2.45
CA GLU A 147 2.49 -0.93 -3.25
C GLU A 147 1.23 -0.94 -2.38
N THR A 148 0.49 0.16 -2.43
CA THR A 148 -0.76 0.32 -1.67
C THR A 148 -1.94 -0.29 -2.43
N LYS A 149 -3.08 -0.39 -1.77
CA LYS A 149 -4.34 -0.85 -2.37
C LYS A 149 -4.77 0.00 -3.57
N SER A 150 -4.50 1.30 -3.54
CA SER A 150 -4.83 2.24 -4.63
C SER A 150 -3.83 2.18 -5.79
N GLY A 151 -2.80 1.33 -5.70
CA GLY A 151 -1.75 1.19 -6.73
C GLY A 151 -0.65 2.25 -6.61
N VAL A 152 -0.64 3.06 -5.56
CA VAL A 152 0.51 3.93 -5.29
C VAL A 152 1.72 3.07 -4.97
N ARG A 153 2.81 3.29 -5.72
CA ARG A 153 4.04 2.52 -5.58
C ARG A 153 5.18 3.42 -5.12
N MET A 154 5.80 3.04 -4.00
CA MET A 154 6.95 3.71 -3.41
C MET A 154 8.19 2.83 -3.58
N GLU A 155 9.19 3.31 -4.31
CA GLU A 155 10.45 2.60 -4.58
C GLU A 155 11.59 3.30 -3.84
N LEU A 156 12.33 2.58 -2.98
CA LEU A 156 13.48 3.14 -2.30
C LEU A 156 14.65 3.37 -3.25
N LEU A 157 15.19 4.59 -3.23
CA LEU A 157 16.35 5.01 -4.00
C LEU A 157 17.64 5.03 -3.18
N SER A 158 17.53 5.03 -1.85
CA SER A 158 18.68 4.99 -0.93
C SER A 158 18.48 3.92 0.14
N THR A 159 19.58 3.32 0.59
CA THR A 159 19.59 2.31 1.67
C THR A 159 20.82 2.53 2.55
N GLY A 160 20.66 2.29 3.87
CA GLY A 160 21.75 2.45 4.83
C GLY A 160 22.19 3.89 5.09
N THR A 161 21.37 4.86 4.71
CA THR A 161 21.56 6.29 5.01
C THR A 161 21.07 6.59 6.42
N LYS A 162 21.70 7.58 7.08
CA LYS A 162 21.33 7.98 8.46
C LYS A 162 20.44 9.24 8.50
N MET A 163 20.54 10.08 7.48
CA MET A 163 19.92 11.41 7.49
C MET A 163 18.94 11.62 6.36
N LEU A 164 18.88 10.71 5.42
CA LEU A 164 18.12 10.90 4.19
C LEU A 164 17.40 9.62 3.80
N GLU A 165 16.11 9.71 3.54
CA GLU A 165 15.29 8.67 2.91
C GLU A 165 14.81 9.19 1.56
N SER A 166 15.23 8.58 0.48
CA SER A 166 14.82 8.98 -0.87
C SER A 166 14.00 7.90 -1.54
N MET A 167 12.89 8.32 -2.13
CA MET A 167 11.91 7.44 -2.77
C MET A 167 11.52 7.96 -4.14
N LEU A 168 11.23 7.05 -5.05
CA LEU A 168 10.47 7.34 -6.26
C LEU A 168 9.03 6.88 -6.03
N ILE A 169 8.11 7.84 -6.02
CA ILE A 169 6.69 7.57 -5.80
C ILE A 169 5.96 7.67 -7.14
N ARG A 170 5.23 6.61 -7.49
CA ARG A 170 4.34 6.58 -8.66
C ARG A 170 2.90 6.57 -8.20
N VAL A 171 2.17 7.58 -8.62
CA VAL A 171 0.79 7.84 -8.18
C VAL A 171 -0.15 7.65 -9.37
N PRO A 172 -0.97 6.59 -9.40
CA PRO A 172 -1.97 6.39 -10.44
C PRO A 172 -2.98 7.54 -10.48
N PRO A 173 -3.71 7.70 -11.61
CA PRO A 173 -4.79 8.67 -11.72
C PRO A 173 -5.84 8.52 -10.62
N GLY A 174 -6.27 9.65 -10.03
CA GLY A 174 -7.33 9.67 -9.02
C GLY A 174 -6.98 8.98 -7.70
N THR A 175 -5.68 8.85 -7.38
CA THR A 175 -5.21 8.24 -6.13
C THR A 175 -4.25 9.17 -5.38
N GLY A 176 -3.88 8.81 -4.16
CA GLY A 176 -2.99 9.63 -3.34
C GLY A 176 -2.59 8.93 -2.03
N SER A 177 -2.28 9.72 -1.01
CA SER A 177 -1.92 9.22 0.33
C SER A 177 -3.09 8.54 1.06
N ASP A 178 -4.33 8.85 0.66
CA ASP A 178 -5.57 8.35 1.27
C ASP A 178 -5.64 8.69 2.76
N GLY A 179 -5.45 9.97 3.05
CA GLY A 179 -5.49 10.60 4.36
C GLY A 179 -4.23 11.39 4.70
N ALA A 180 -4.33 12.22 5.71
CA ALA A 180 -3.20 12.98 6.23
C ALA A 180 -2.35 12.13 7.18
N TYR A 181 -1.05 12.41 7.20
CA TYR A 181 -0.07 11.88 8.13
C TYR A 181 0.96 12.97 8.43
N MET A 182 1.79 12.74 9.45
CA MET A 182 2.89 13.63 9.83
C MET A 182 4.04 12.80 10.38
N HIS A 183 5.24 13.38 10.33
CA HIS A 183 6.45 12.81 10.93
C HIS A 183 7.42 13.92 11.29
N GLN A 184 8.52 13.61 11.96
CA GLN A 184 9.56 14.58 12.27
C GLN A 184 10.40 14.88 11.03
N GLY A 185 10.90 16.12 10.94
CA GLY A 185 11.86 16.54 9.94
C GLY A 185 11.26 17.35 8.80
N GLU A 186 11.86 17.23 7.64
CA GLU A 186 11.51 17.98 6.43
C GLU A 186 11.35 17.03 5.25
N ASP A 187 10.40 17.37 4.39
CA ASP A 187 10.16 16.70 3.11
C ASP A 187 10.56 17.63 1.96
N PHE A 188 11.23 17.06 0.99
CA PHE A 188 11.52 17.68 -0.29
C PHE A 188 10.95 16.83 -1.43
N LEU A 189 10.21 17.46 -2.32
CA LEU A 189 9.62 16.87 -3.50
C LEU A 189 10.19 17.50 -4.76
N TYR A 190 10.41 16.66 -5.78
CA TYR A 190 10.65 17.13 -7.15
C TYR A 190 9.75 16.36 -8.11
N MET A 191 8.99 17.11 -8.91
CA MET A 191 8.03 16.53 -9.85
C MET A 191 8.74 16.06 -11.11
N LEU A 192 8.85 14.74 -11.28
CA LEU A 192 9.47 14.15 -12.48
C LEU A 192 8.49 14.02 -13.64
N GLN A 193 7.19 13.89 -13.34
CA GLN A 193 6.14 13.76 -14.34
C GLN A 193 4.77 14.02 -13.73
N GLY A 194 3.90 14.69 -14.48
CA GLY A 194 2.48 14.83 -14.15
C GLY A 194 2.18 15.97 -13.18
N THR A 195 1.11 15.84 -12.42
CA THR A 195 0.59 16.86 -11.50
C THR A 195 0.26 16.24 -10.15
N LEU A 196 0.52 16.98 -9.07
CA LEU A 196 0.19 16.58 -7.71
C LEU A 196 -0.48 17.73 -6.99
N GLU A 197 -1.59 17.48 -6.30
CA GLU A 197 -2.08 18.34 -5.25
C GLU A 197 -1.47 17.90 -3.92
N ILE A 198 -0.92 18.84 -3.14
CA ILE A 198 -0.48 18.61 -1.77
C ILE A 198 -1.15 19.59 -0.84
N TRP A 199 -1.68 19.08 0.26
CA TRP A 199 -2.38 19.84 1.29
C TRP A 199 -1.60 19.78 2.57
N LEU A 200 -1.37 20.97 3.19
CA LEU A 200 -0.76 21.10 4.51
C LEU A 200 -1.84 21.56 5.49
N ASP A 201 -1.99 20.83 6.61
CA ASP A 201 -2.95 21.07 7.69
C ASP A 201 -4.42 21.22 7.22
N GLU A 202 -4.77 20.61 6.07
CA GLU A 202 -6.09 20.71 5.40
C GLU A 202 -6.49 22.16 5.01
N VAL A 203 -5.60 23.11 5.10
CA VAL A 203 -5.86 24.53 4.85
C VAL A 203 -5.09 25.05 3.64
N GLU A 204 -3.82 24.69 3.54
CA GLU A 204 -2.91 25.18 2.50
C GLU A 204 -2.81 24.13 1.38
N CYS A 205 -3.20 24.49 0.16
CA CYS A 205 -3.16 23.61 -1.00
C CYS A 205 -2.20 24.15 -2.06
N HIS A 206 -1.27 23.29 -2.48
CA HIS A 206 -0.36 23.57 -3.59
C HIS A 206 -0.60 22.56 -4.72
N VAL A 207 -0.60 23.06 -5.95
CA VAL A 207 -0.68 22.24 -7.16
C VAL A 207 0.68 22.28 -7.85
N LEU A 208 1.38 21.15 -7.81
CA LEU A 208 2.73 21.00 -8.37
C LEU A 208 2.63 20.38 -9.77
N GLN A 209 3.43 20.87 -10.70
CA GLN A 209 3.55 20.39 -12.07
C GLN A 209 4.95 19.85 -12.34
N GLU A 210 5.10 19.15 -13.45
CA GLU A 210 6.39 18.63 -13.88
C GLU A 210 7.48 19.73 -13.89
N GLY A 211 8.60 19.43 -13.22
CA GLY A 211 9.72 20.35 -13.02
C GLY A 211 9.65 21.18 -11.73
N ASP A 212 8.50 21.23 -11.07
CA ASP A 212 8.38 21.95 -9.79
C ASP A 212 9.11 21.22 -8.68
N SER A 213 9.63 22.00 -7.72
CA SER A 213 10.14 21.51 -6.44
C SER A 213 9.33 22.13 -5.30
N PHE A 214 9.15 21.37 -4.24
CA PHE A 214 8.41 21.79 -3.05
C PHE A 214 9.06 21.22 -1.80
N TRP A 215 9.10 21.99 -0.72
CA TRP A 215 9.58 21.53 0.58
C TRP A 215 8.67 22.03 1.69
N PHE A 216 8.62 21.29 2.78
CA PHE A 216 7.82 21.65 3.96
C PHE A 216 8.32 20.91 5.20
N GLU A 217 7.99 21.46 6.37
CA GLU A 217 8.20 20.80 7.65
C GLU A 217 7.20 19.63 7.81
N SER A 218 7.73 18.40 7.91
CA SER A 218 6.91 17.18 7.89
C SER A 218 6.10 16.94 9.17
N ASN A 219 6.31 17.76 10.22
CA ASN A 219 5.49 17.79 11.43
C ASN A 219 4.13 18.46 11.22
N ARG A 220 3.90 19.07 10.07
CA ARG A 220 2.58 19.52 9.60
C ARG A 220 1.81 18.34 9.04
N GLY A 221 0.49 18.27 9.33
CA GLY A 221 -0.38 17.26 8.73
C GLY A 221 -0.43 17.42 7.21
N HIS A 222 0.05 16.43 6.46
CA HIS A 222 0.10 16.52 5.01
C HIS A 222 -0.57 15.34 4.34
N ARG A 223 -1.27 15.62 3.24
CA ARG A 223 -1.84 14.66 2.31
C ARG A 223 -1.63 15.11 0.89
N TRP A 224 -1.65 14.17 -0.05
CA TRP A 224 -1.45 14.47 -1.45
C TRP A 224 -2.32 13.59 -2.33
N PHE A 225 -2.58 14.08 -3.56
CA PHE A 225 -3.50 13.46 -4.49
C PHE A 225 -3.11 13.77 -5.94
N ASN A 226 -3.27 12.82 -6.85
CA ASN A 226 -3.16 13.03 -8.29
C ASN A 226 -4.56 13.32 -8.86
N PRO A 227 -4.89 14.58 -9.20
CA PRO A 227 -6.22 14.96 -9.69
C PRO A 227 -6.43 14.61 -11.16
N THR A 228 -5.39 14.16 -11.86
CA THR A 228 -5.39 14.02 -13.31
C THR A 228 -5.75 12.61 -13.77
N LYS A 229 -5.88 12.44 -15.09
CA LYS A 229 -6.07 11.13 -15.75
C LYS A 229 -4.76 10.46 -16.16
N LYS A 230 -3.62 11.08 -15.87
CA LYS A 230 -2.28 10.56 -16.19
C LYS A 230 -1.55 10.19 -14.89
N PRO A 231 -0.63 9.22 -14.93
CA PRO A 231 0.21 8.92 -13.77
C PRO A 231 1.09 10.11 -13.40
N THR A 232 1.35 10.27 -12.10
CA THR A 232 2.31 11.23 -11.56
C THR A 232 3.53 10.47 -11.02
N VAL A 233 4.73 11.02 -11.22
CA VAL A 233 5.99 10.47 -10.72
C VAL A 233 6.74 11.55 -9.97
N ILE A 234 7.14 11.23 -8.73
CA ILE A 234 7.74 12.17 -7.80
C ILE A 234 9.03 11.58 -7.24
N LEU A 235 10.10 12.38 -7.22
CA LEU A 235 11.23 12.14 -6.32
C LEU A 235 10.86 12.76 -4.96
N TRP A 236 10.78 11.93 -3.92
CA TRP A 236 10.46 12.35 -2.56
C TRP A 236 11.63 12.06 -1.63
N VAL A 237 12.03 13.03 -0.87
CA VAL A 237 13.16 12.93 0.05
C VAL A 237 12.73 13.39 1.43
N ASN A 238 12.85 12.52 2.42
CA ASN A 238 12.61 12.83 3.83
C ASN A 238 13.94 12.95 4.56
N THR A 239 14.03 13.88 5.51
CA THR A 239 15.22 14.06 6.36
C THR A 239 14.81 14.55 7.75
N PRO A 240 15.19 13.86 8.85
CA PRO A 240 15.79 12.52 8.85
C PRO A 240 14.83 11.45 8.31
N PRO A 241 15.28 10.20 8.10
CA PRO A 241 14.36 9.11 7.77
C PRO A 241 13.24 9.03 8.78
N THR A 242 12.02 8.81 8.30
CA THR A 242 10.80 8.84 9.12
C THR A 242 10.82 7.78 10.21
N PHE A 243 10.85 8.22 11.44
CA PHE A 243 10.81 7.39 12.65
C PHE A 243 9.39 7.30 13.19
#